data_b785b7667c5bf03176ae305d8ca861e7
#
_entry.id   b785b7667c5bf03176ae305d8ca861e7
#
_cell.length_a   1.000
_cell.length_b   1.000
_cell.length_c   1.000
_cell.angle_alpha   90.00
_cell.angle_beta   90.00
_cell.angle_gamma   90.00
#
_symmetry.space_group_name_H-M   'P 1'
#
loop_
_entity.id
_entity.type
_entity.pdbx_description
1 polymer ?
#
loop_
_entity_poly.entity_id
_entity_poly.type
_entity_poly.pdbx_seq_one_letter_code
_entity_poly.pdbx_strand_id
1 'polypeptide(L)'
;LSGSRPRPFYDVPGKSVLSLFAEDEMTLPIREHALTLMAGVVANSLLALDRSYRMSGRWYPDIRLNARWSFAPIEVAGRPLRVQVNGGVGSLSMFPSMEQLYPDTIYDDFVELNYYHSNPDYRLVYMRTYVYDPDNKQLAPAKNVKGELRLDLDYAGYSATLTCFRERMRSGFRKDTELRIADFRYYDPQSVDYATLTAKPDIRDFKYRDTRDFRLLPLDTNGSETDKSGVEWVMSTPRYRFLNTRVTLSGAWFRTTYRNSLPQYERPRAVLGGREVPYVGIYQDNEILVREIL
;
A
#
# COMPACT_ATOMS: atom_id res chain seq x y z
N LEU A 1 -24.22 3.75 -13.91
CA LEU A 1 -23.25 4.33 -14.86
C LEU A 1 -22.07 5.02 -14.18
N SER A 2 -21.94 4.89 -12.87
CA SER A 2 -20.78 5.39 -12.13
C SER A 2 -19.52 4.60 -12.49
N GLY A 3 -18.39 5.26 -12.60
CA GLY A 3 -17.10 4.64 -12.89
C GLY A 3 -16.06 5.61 -13.44
N SER A 4 -14.88 5.07 -13.76
CA SER A 4 -13.86 5.84 -14.45
C SER A 4 -14.24 6.06 -15.91
N ARG A 5 -13.94 7.24 -16.44
CA ARG A 5 -14.04 7.54 -17.88
C ARG A 5 -12.64 7.50 -18.48
N PRO A 6 -12.48 7.12 -19.76
CA PRO A 6 -11.16 7.11 -20.40
C PRO A 6 -10.45 8.45 -20.27
N ARG A 7 -9.19 8.42 -19.84
CA ARG A 7 -8.30 9.57 -19.76
C ARG A 7 -7.13 9.37 -20.73
N PRO A 8 -6.75 10.39 -21.51
CA PRO A 8 -5.59 10.30 -22.37
C PRO A 8 -4.29 10.11 -21.55
N PHE A 9 -3.37 9.29 -22.05
CA PHE A 9 -2.10 9.05 -21.36
C PHE A 9 -1.24 10.31 -21.21
N TYR A 10 -1.35 11.27 -22.11
CA TYR A 10 -0.59 12.53 -22.04
C TYR A 10 -1.06 13.47 -20.91
N ASP A 11 -2.23 13.21 -20.30
CA ASP A 11 -2.71 13.93 -19.12
C ASP A 11 -2.04 13.45 -17.83
N VAL A 12 -1.31 12.32 -17.89
CA VAL A 12 -0.59 11.77 -16.74
C VAL A 12 0.87 12.19 -16.82
N PRO A 13 1.37 13.01 -15.88
CA PRO A 13 2.77 13.42 -15.85
C PRO A 13 3.72 12.23 -15.70
N GLY A 14 4.92 12.33 -16.23
CA GLY A 14 5.95 11.32 -16.03
C GLY A 14 6.51 11.36 -14.60
N LYS A 15 6.98 10.21 -14.11
CA LYS A 15 7.66 10.09 -12.81
C LYS A 15 9.16 10.03 -13.03
N SER A 16 9.91 10.96 -12.43
CA SER A 16 11.38 10.97 -12.44
C SER A 16 11.91 10.93 -11.01
N VAL A 17 12.91 10.10 -10.77
CA VAL A 17 13.57 9.97 -9.46
C VAL A 17 15.05 10.32 -9.63
N LEU A 18 15.54 11.25 -8.81
CA LEU A 18 16.96 11.52 -8.67
C LEU A 18 17.47 10.82 -7.41
N SER A 19 18.53 10.02 -7.57
CA SER A 19 19.17 9.29 -6.48
C SER A 19 20.64 9.70 -6.36
N LEU A 20 21.06 10.01 -5.16
CA LEU A 20 22.44 10.24 -4.78
C LEU A 20 22.84 9.19 -3.76
N PHE A 21 24.02 8.61 -3.89
CA PHE A 21 24.50 7.63 -2.94
C PHE A 21 25.97 7.85 -2.58
N ALA A 22 26.30 7.44 -1.35
CA ALA A 22 27.68 7.35 -0.86
C ALA A 22 27.78 6.10 0.01
N GLU A 23 28.87 5.37 -0.11
CA GLU A 23 29.14 4.17 0.68
C GLU A 23 30.64 4.09 0.97
N ASP A 24 30.98 3.64 2.18
CA ASP A 24 32.34 3.39 2.61
C ASP A 24 32.43 2.07 3.35
N GLU A 25 33.52 1.33 3.13
CA GLU A 25 33.82 0.08 3.80
C GLU A 25 35.24 0.14 4.38
N MET A 26 35.36 -0.15 5.67
CA MET A 26 36.61 -0.18 6.39
C MET A 26 36.81 -1.54 7.05
N THR A 27 38.00 -2.16 6.85
CA THR A 27 38.42 -3.37 7.54
C THR A 27 39.52 -3.07 8.52
N LEU A 28 39.29 -3.40 9.78
CA LEU A 28 40.20 -3.24 10.89
C LEU A 28 40.74 -4.60 11.28
N PRO A 29 42.05 -4.89 11.09
CA PRO A 29 42.68 -6.11 11.64
C PRO A 29 42.85 -5.93 13.16
N ILE A 30 42.36 -6.91 13.92
CA ILE A 30 42.44 -6.93 15.37
C ILE A 30 43.10 -8.25 15.77
N ARG A 31 44.44 -8.26 15.85
CA ARG A 31 45.26 -9.48 15.99
C ARG A 31 44.97 -10.48 14.89
N GLU A 32 44.44 -11.65 15.22
CA GLU A 32 44.03 -12.70 14.28
C GLU A 32 42.55 -12.58 13.84
N HIS A 33 41.83 -11.58 14.35
CA HIS A 33 40.45 -11.30 13.99
C HIS A 33 40.39 -10.15 12.97
N ALA A 34 39.28 -10.01 12.30
CA ALA A 34 39.02 -8.85 11.46
C ALA A 34 37.60 -8.30 11.70
N LEU A 35 37.50 -6.99 11.86
CA LEU A 35 36.22 -6.27 11.91
C LEU A 35 36.07 -5.46 10.62
N THR A 36 35.07 -5.81 9.84
CA THR A 36 34.68 -4.99 8.66
C THR A 36 33.44 -4.20 9.00
N LEU A 37 33.49 -2.89 8.82
CA LEU A 37 32.37 -1.97 8.98
C LEU A 37 32.04 -1.35 7.63
N MET A 38 30.75 -1.28 7.31
CA MET A 38 30.25 -0.67 6.09
C MET A 38 29.12 0.29 6.46
N ALA A 39 29.20 1.51 5.96
CA ALA A 39 28.16 2.53 6.11
C ALA A 39 27.82 3.11 4.75
N GLY A 40 26.53 3.16 4.45
CA GLY A 40 26.04 3.71 3.19
C GLY A 40 24.79 4.57 3.39
N VAL A 41 24.59 5.53 2.53
CA VAL A 41 23.39 6.34 2.42
C VAL A 41 22.98 6.48 0.97
N VAL A 42 21.69 6.34 0.71
CA VAL A 42 21.06 6.67 -0.57
C VAL A 42 20.00 7.71 -0.30
N ALA A 43 20.10 8.87 -0.93
CA ALA A 43 19.08 9.91 -0.83
C ALA A 43 18.31 10.00 -2.15
N ASN A 44 16.99 9.88 -2.08
CA ASN A 44 16.11 9.87 -3.23
C ASN A 44 15.19 11.09 -3.20
N SER A 45 14.90 11.67 -4.36
CA SER A 45 13.94 12.77 -4.54
C SER A 45 13.10 12.55 -5.79
N LEU A 46 11.79 12.82 -5.70
CA LEU A 46 10.90 12.88 -6.85
C LEU A 46 11.06 14.26 -7.53
N LEU A 47 11.44 14.22 -8.81
CA LEU A 47 11.53 15.41 -9.65
C LEU A 47 10.20 15.64 -10.37
N ALA A 48 9.95 16.91 -10.74
CA ALA A 48 8.80 17.35 -11.52
C ALA A 48 7.41 17.02 -10.89
N LEU A 49 7.38 16.75 -9.59
CA LEU A 49 6.13 16.60 -8.86
C LEU A 49 5.54 17.97 -8.51
N ASP A 50 4.24 18.16 -8.71
CA ASP A 50 3.56 19.41 -8.38
C ASP A 50 3.78 19.80 -6.91
N ARG A 51 3.86 21.12 -6.65
CA ARG A 51 4.14 21.65 -5.31
C ARG A 51 3.07 21.35 -4.27
N SER A 52 1.87 21.01 -4.68
CA SER A 52 0.77 20.60 -3.79
C SER A 52 1.01 19.25 -3.11
N TYR A 53 1.87 18.40 -3.69
CA TYR A 53 2.22 17.11 -3.09
C TYR A 53 3.21 17.27 -1.94
N ARG A 54 2.93 16.58 -0.84
CA ARG A 54 3.80 16.55 0.34
C ARG A 54 5.24 16.16 0.03
N MET A 55 5.45 15.31 -0.97
CA MET A 55 6.76 14.79 -1.37
C MET A 55 7.55 15.74 -2.28
N SER A 56 6.91 16.76 -2.83
CA SER A 56 7.56 17.68 -3.77
C SER A 56 8.76 18.37 -3.16
N GLY A 57 9.89 18.33 -3.85
CA GLY A 57 11.15 18.99 -3.46
C GLY A 57 11.81 18.43 -2.20
N ARG A 58 11.38 17.27 -1.70
CA ARG A 58 11.95 16.64 -0.50
C ARG A 58 12.91 15.51 -0.86
N TRP A 59 13.93 15.35 -0.03
CA TRP A 59 14.86 14.24 -0.07
C TRP A 59 14.54 13.21 1.01
N TYR A 60 14.63 11.94 0.63
CA TYR A 60 14.34 10.80 1.49
C TYR A 60 15.60 9.94 1.62
N PRO A 61 16.36 10.11 2.72
CA PRO A 61 17.57 9.34 2.94
C PRO A 61 17.21 7.94 3.49
N ASP A 62 17.90 6.95 2.93
CA ASP A 62 17.92 5.58 3.37
C ASP A 62 19.34 5.22 3.78
N ILE A 63 19.48 4.71 4.99
CA ILE A 63 20.77 4.41 5.62
C ILE A 63 20.95 2.90 5.63
N ARG A 64 22.19 2.45 5.37
CA ARG A 64 22.62 1.06 5.58
C ARG A 64 23.87 1.05 6.43
N LEU A 65 23.84 0.26 7.50
CA LEU A 65 24.98 0.00 8.38
C LEU A 65 25.16 -1.52 8.49
N ASN A 66 26.37 -2.01 8.23
CA ASN A 66 26.70 -3.41 8.39
C ASN A 66 28.02 -3.54 9.17
N ALA A 67 28.11 -4.59 9.97
CA ALA A 67 29.32 -4.98 10.68
C ALA A 67 29.55 -6.48 10.49
N ARG A 68 30.78 -6.88 10.17
CA ARG A 68 31.20 -8.26 10.07
C ARG A 68 32.37 -8.48 11.00
N TRP A 69 32.24 -9.42 11.91
CA TRP A 69 33.33 -9.90 12.74
C TRP A 69 33.79 -11.26 12.27
N SER A 70 34.99 -11.37 11.74
CA SER A 70 35.65 -12.62 11.38
C SER A 70 36.57 -13.04 12.54
N PHE A 71 36.24 -14.14 13.17
CA PHE A 71 37.07 -14.69 14.27
C PHE A 71 38.34 -15.32 13.72
N ALA A 72 39.38 -15.34 14.54
CA ALA A 72 40.55 -16.19 14.31
C ALA A 72 40.10 -17.64 14.07
N PRO A 73 40.71 -18.37 13.13
CA PRO A 73 40.39 -19.76 12.91
C PRO A 73 40.64 -20.58 14.21
N ILE A 74 39.67 -21.40 14.57
CA ILE A 74 39.75 -22.29 15.75
C ILE A 74 40.17 -23.67 15.26
N GLU A 75 41.28 -24.20 15.74
CA GLU A 75 41.72 -25.57 15.40
C GLU A 75 40.81 -26.60 16.06
N VAL A 76 40.11 -27.40 15.24
CA VAL A 76 39.25 -28.50 15.68
C VAL A 76 39.68 -29.76 14.94
N ALA A 77 40.14 -30.77 15.66
CA ALA A 77 40.61 -32.03 15.08
C ALA A 77 41.61 -31.87 13.91
N GLY A 78 42.57 -30.92 14.04
CA GLY A 78 43.59 -30.65 13.03
C GLY A 78 43.08 -29.94 11.76
N ARG A 79 41.91 -29.30 11.83
CA ARG A 79 41.34 -28.50 10.74
C ARG A 79 40.78 -27.18 11.26
N PRO A 80 40.93 -26.08 10.50
CA PRO A 80 40.42 -24.81 10.94
C PRO A 80 38.90 -24.74 10.83
N LEU A 81 38.24 -24.37 11.92
CA LEU A 81 36.86 -23.90 11.97
C LEU A 81 36.88 -22.37 11.79
N ARG A 82 36.23 -21.87 10.78
CA ARG A 82 36.03 -20.43 10.55
C ARG A 82 34.64 -20.03 11.02
N VAL A 83 34.60 -18.96 11.81
CA VAL A 83 33.38 -18.40 12.37
C VAL A 83 33.28 -16.92 11.96
N GLN A 84 32.14 -16.49 11.43
CA GLN A 84 31.86 -15.12 11.16
C GLN A 84 30.49 -14.74 11.72
N VAL A 85 30.41 -13.55 12.33
CA VAL A 85 29.14 -12.96 12.76
C VAL A 85 28.94 -11.66 11.97
N ASN A 86 27.81 -11.54 11.30
CA ASN A 86 27.44 -10.37 10.54
C ASN A 86 26.16 -9.77 11.15
N GLY A 87 26.14 -8.45 11.32
CA GLY A 87 24.95 -7.72 11.74
C GLY A 87 24.72 -6.55 10.81
N GLY A 88 23.46 -6.26 10.52
CA GLY A 88 23.12 -5.15 9.65
C GLY A 88 21.79 -4.53 10.02
N VAL A 89 21.68 -3.22 9.78
CA VAL A 89 20.42 -2.47 9.81
C VAL A 89 20.37 -1.54 8.62
N GLY A 90 19.19 -1.47 7.99
CA GLY A 90 19.00 -0.58 6.85
C GLY A 90 17.56 -0.12 6.73
N SER A 91 17.39 1.00 6.05
CA SER A 91 16.08 1.51 5.63
C SER A 91 15.96 1.53 4.11
N LEU A 92 14.73 1.42 3.63
CA LEU A 92 14.38 1.54 2.23
C LEU A 92 13.09 2.34 2.09
N SER A 93 13.14 3.40 1.31
CA SER A 93 11.99 4.24 0.97
C SER A 93 11.51 3.89 -0.44
N MET A 94 10.24 3.55 -0.57
CA MET A 94 9.59 3.27 -1.84
C MET A 94 8.57 4.37 -2.17
N PHE A 95 8.75 5.01 -3.32
CA PHE A 95 7.81 6.04 -3.78
C PHE A 95 6.51 5.42 -4.33
N PRO A 96 5.38 6.15 -4.24
CA PRO A 96 4.12 5.72 -4.82
C PRO A 96 4.26 5.42 -6.32
N SER A 97 3.44 4.51 -6.80
CA SER A 97 3.28 4.24 -8.23
C SER A 97 2.63 5.43 -8.95
N MET A 98 2.65 5.40 -10.28
CA MET A 98 1.94 6.41 -11.10
C MET A 98 0.43 6.38 -10.85
N GLU A 99 -0.15 5.19 -10.70
CA GLU A 99 -1.57 5.02 -10.39
C GLU A 99 -1.95 5.65 -9.05
N GLN A 100 -1.07 5.56 -8.04
CA GLN A 100 -1.29 6.15 -6.72
C GLN A 100 -1.08 7.67 -6.68
N LEU A 101 -0.19 8.20 -7.55
CA LEU A 101 0.05 9.65 -7.66
C LEU A 101 -1.02 10.34 -8.52
N TYR A 102 -1.51 9.67 -9.55
CA TYR A 102 -2.41 10.24 -10.53
C TYR A 102 -3.57 9.27 -10.80
N PRO A 103 -4.41 8.99 -9.78
CA PRO A 103 -5.56 8.12 -9.96
C PRO A 103 -6.57 8.72 -10.93
N ASP A 104 -7.43 7.88 -11.48
CA ASP A 104 -8.50 8.33 -12.37
C ASP A 104 -9.59 9.06 -11.59
N THR A 105 -10.09 10.13 -12.18
CA THR A 105 -11.25 10.86 -11.67
C THR A 105 -12.47 9.92 -11.58
N ILE A 106 -13.19 9.99 -10.49
CA ILE A 106 -14.38 9.18 -10.24
C ILE A 106 -15.63 10.01 -10.58
N TYR A 107 -16.48 9.44 -11.43
CA TYR A 107 -17.78 10.00 -11.76
C TYR A 107 -18.85 9.15 -11.08
N ASP A 108 -19.61 9.78 -10.20
CA ASP A 108 -20.65 9.13 -9.41
C ASP A 108 -22.02 9.68 -9.82
N ASP A 109 -22.75 8.87 -10.60
CA ASP A 109 -23.99 9.25 -11.25
C ASP A 109 -25.19 8.83 -10.39
N PHE A 110 -26.00 9.80 -9.98
CA PHE A 110 -27.29 9.60 -9.31
C PHE A 110 -28.42 9.84 -10.30
N VAL A 111 -29.28 8.85 -10.49
CA VAL A 111 -30.52 9.04 -11.24
C VAL A 111 -31.53 9.72 -10.33
N GLU A 112 -31.72 11.02 -10.51
CA GLU A 112 -32.67 11.81 -9.74
C GLU A 112 -34.11 11.61 -10.22
N LEU A 113 -34.32 11.42 -11.55
CA LEU A 113 -35.58 11.06 -12.16
C LEU A 113 -35.37 10.07 -13.30
N ASN A 114 -36.21 9.04 -13.34
CA ASN A 114 -36.38 8.18 -14.51
C ASN A 114 -37.87 8.06 -14.79
N TYR A 115 -38.36 8.95 -15.65
CA TYR A 115 -39.77 8.97 -16.06
C TYR A 115 -39.93 8.26 -17.39
N TYR A 116 -40.66 7.16 -17.36
CA TYR A 116 -41.02 6.39 -18.56
C TYR A 116 -42.41 6.79 -19.09
N HIS A 117 -42.54 6.92 -20.41
CA HIS A 117 -43.80 7.12 -21.09
C HIS A 117 -43.83 6.27 -22.37
N SER A 118 -45.03 5.82 -22.82
CA SER A 118 -45.21 5.04 -24.05
C SER A 118 -44.72 5.82 -25.29
N ASN A 119 -45.08 7.10 -25.37
CA ASN A 119 -44.48 8.00 -26.35
C ASN A 119 -43.02 8.31 -25.95
N PRO A 120 -42.01 7.93 -26.75
CA PRO A 120 -40.59 8.18 -26.45
C PRO A 120 -40.26 9.67 -26.27
N ASP A 121 -40.96 10.57 -26.95
CA ASP A 121 -40.70 12.01 -26.88
C ASP A 121 -41.01 12.62 -25.52
N TYR A 122 -41.84 11.93 -24.71
CA TYR A 122 -42.25 12.39 -23.38
C TYR A 122 -41.39 11.76 -22.27
N ARG A 123 -40.45 10.89 -22.61
CA ARG A 123 -39.53 10.28 -21.63
C ARG A 123 -38.53 11.31 -21.11
N LEU A 124 -38.25 11.25 -19.80
CA LEU A 124 -37.31 12.14 -19.14
C LEU A 124 -36.45 11.38 -18.18
N VAL A 125 -35.15 11.48 -18.37
CA VAL A 125 -34.15 11.01 -17.40
C VAL A 125 -33.36 12.22 -16.92
N TYR A 126 -33.28 12.40 -15.63
CA TYR A 126 -32.48 13.44 -15.00
C TYR A 126 -31.44 12.83 -14.08
N MET A 127 -30.18 13.21 -14.28
CA MET A 127 -29.05 12.66 -13.57
C MET A 127 -28.20 13.78 -12.98
N ARG A 128 -27.74 13.56 -11.76
CA ARG A 128 -26.71 14.38 -11.12
C ARG A 128 -25.42 13.58 -11.08
N THR A 129 -24.34 14.15 -11.58
CA THR A 129 -23.01 13.53 -11.50
C THR A 129 -22.16 14.31 -10.52
N TYR A 130 -21.66 13.63 -9.48
CA TYR A 130 -20.58 14.13 -8.67
C TYR A 130 -19.25 13.71 -9.29
N VAL A 131 -18.31 14.63 -9.33
CA VAL A 131 -16.96 14.39 -9.86
C VAL A 131 -15.99 14.48 -8.70
N TYR A 132 -15.30 13.36 -8.41
CA TYR A 132 -14.34 13.27 -7.32
C TYR A 132 -12.95 13.05 -7.88
N ASP A 133 -11.99 13.80 -7.34
CA ASP A 133 -10.58 13.57 -7.56
C ASP A 133 -10.03 12.80 -6.34
N PRO A 134 -9.69 11.50 -6.50
CA PRO A 134 -9.16 10.67 -5.41
C PRO A 134 -7.66 10.85 -5.20
N ASP A 135 -7.06 11.89 -5.74
CA ASP A 135 -5.64 12.20 -5.57
C ASP A 135 -5.30 12.55 -4.12
N ASN A 136 -4.53 11.68 -3.47
CA ASN A 136 -4.03 11.94 -2.13
C ASN A 136 -2.66 12.63 -2.15
N LYS A 137 -2.69 13.96 -2.14
CA LYS A 137 -1.47 14.80 -2.11
C LYS A 137 -0.66 14.68 -0.81
N GLN A 138 -1.20 14.02 0.21
CA GLN A 138 -0.52 13.77 1.48
C GLN A 138 0.28 12.45 1.52
N LEU A 139 0.27 11.67 0.44
CA LEU A 139 1.08 10.47 0.36
C LEU A 139 2.55 10.77 0.65
N ALA A 140 3.17 9.87 1.39
CA ALA A 140 4.60 9.85 1.69
C ALA A 140 5.22 8.55 1.15
N PRO A 141 6.53 8.47 0.96
CA PRO A 141 7.16 7.20 0.62
C PRO A 141 6.89 6.15 1.70
N ALA A 142 6.61 4.93 1.27
CA ALA A 142 6.57 3.80 2.18
C ALA A 142 7.98 3.51 2.68
N LYS A 143 8.18 3.56 4.00
CA LYS A 143 9.50 3.33 4.61
C LYS A 143 9.54 2.00 5.33
N ASN A 144 10.49 1.16 4.90
CA ASN A 144 10.77 -0.12 5.49
C ASN A 144 12.11 -0.06 6.23
N VAL A 145 12.18 -0.65 7.43
CA VAL A 145 13.41 -0.79 8.22
C VAL A 145 13.63 -2.27 8.49
N LYS A 146 14.80 -2.78 8.11
CA LYS A 146 15.21 -4.15 8.31
C LYS A 146 16.47 -4.21 9.18
N GLY A 147 16.47 -5.07 10.20
CA GLY A 147 17.65 -5.48 10.94
C GLY A 147 17.87 -6.97 10.80
N GLU A 148 19.12 -7.40 10.69
CA GLU A 148 19.49 -8.81 10.61
C GLU A 148 20.77 -9.13 11.39
N LEU A 149 20.84 -10.37 11.90
CA LEU A 149 22.03 -10.96 12.50
C LEU A 149 22.25 -12.32 11.84
N ARG A 150 23.46 -12.56 11.37
CA ARG A 150 23.84 -13.77 10.66
C ARG A 150 25.10 -14.38 11.27
N LEU A 151 25.07 -15.69 11.47
CA LEU A 151 26.21 -16.52 11.86
C LEU A 151 26.58 -17.41 10.67
N ASP A 152 27.84 -17.37 10.28
CA ASP A 152 28.42 -18.25 9.27
C ASP A 152 29.52 -19.15 9.92
N LEU A 153 29.44 -20.44 9.60
CA LEU A 153 30.36 -21.47 10.07
C LEU A 153 30.90 -22.25 8.87
N ASP A 154 32.21 -22.37 8.75
CA ASP A 154 32.86 -23.19 7.76
C ASP A 154 33.84 -24.15 8.41
N TYR A 155 33.68 -25.46 8.21
CA TYR A 155 34.53 -26.49 8.76
C TYR A 155 34.71 -27.65 7.78
N ALA A 156 35.95 -27.95 7.41
CA ALA A 156 36.30 -29.12 6.61
C ALA A 156 35.50 -29.27 5.30
N GLY A 157 35.07 -28.15 4.69
CA GLY A 157 34.27 -28.10 3.49
C GLY A 157 32.73 -28.15 3.72
N TYR A 158 32.32 -28.35 5.01
CA TYR A 158 30.94 -28.10 5.42
C TYR A 158 30.73 -26.61 5.66
N SER A 159 29.59 -26.07 5.30
CA SER A 159 29.20 -24.71 5.65
C SER A 159 27.81 -24.69 6.25
N ALA A 160 27.61 -23.81 7.22
CA ALA A 160 26.30 -23.54 7.83
C ALA A 160 26.11 -22.04 8.01
N THR A 161 24.97 -21.57 7.66
CA THR A 161 24.53 -20.16 7.84
C THR A 161 23.22 -20.15 8.60
N LEU A 162 23.12 -19.30 9.61
CA LEU A 162 21.89 -19.01 10.34
C LEU A 162 21.68 -17.51 10.33
N THR A 163 20.51 -17.06 9.85
CA THR A 163 20.14 -15.63 9.79
C THR A 163 18.86 -15.41 10.59
N CYS A 164 18.87 -14.48 11.54
CA CYS A 164 17.71 -13.97 12.22
C CYS A 164 17.42 -12.55 11.70
N PHE A 165 16.18 -12.21 11.41
CA PHE A 165 15.85 -10.90 10.91
C PHE A 165 14.54 -10.37 11.50
N ARG A 166 14.42 -9.04 11.50
CA ARG A 166 13.18 -8.31 11.74
C ARG A 166 13.06 -7.17 10.76
N GLU A 167 11.87 -7.03 10.20
CA GLU A 167 11.52 -6.04 9.20
C GLU A 167 10.22 -5.34 9.60
N ARG A 168 10.19 -4.01 9.51
CA ARG A 168 9.03 -3.21 9.86
C ARG A 168 8.76 -2.14 8.79
N MET A 169 7.54 -2.11 8.33
CA MET A 169 6.99 -1.07 7.48
C MET A 169 5.75 -0.48 8.17
N ARG A 170 5.74 0.84 8.40
CA ARG A 170 4.63 1.53 9.08
C ARG A 170 3.87 2.51 8.19
N SER A 171 4.31 2.69 6.98
CA SER A 171 3.77 3.67 6.03
C SER A 171 3.56 3.05 4.65
N GLY A 172 3.24 1.76 4.60
CA GLY A 172 2.97 1.06 3.34
C GLY A 172 1.75 1.62 2.63
N PHE A 173 1.74 1.52 1.32
CA PHE A 173 0.59 1.94 0.51
C PHE A 173 -0.56 0.96 0.69
N ARG A 174 -1.76 1.53 0.78
CA ARG A 174 -3.01 0.79 0.85
C ARG A 174 -4.11 1.58 0.14
N LYS A 175 -4.92 0.87 -0.63
CA LYS A 175 -6.19 1.41 -1.12
C LYS A 175 -7.19 1.31 0.02
N ASP A 176 -7.58 2.44 0.53
CA ASP A 176 -8.55 2.63 1.61
C ASP A 176 -9.81 3.30 1.06
N THR A 177 -10.70 3.75 1.94
CA THR A 177 -11.92 4.44 1.54
C THR A 177 -12.04 5.77 2.27
N GLU A 178 -12.50 6.80 1.55
CA GLU A 178 -12.91 8.07 2.10
C GLU A 178 -14.43 8.12 2.17
N LEU A 179 -14.96 8.52 3.34
CA LEU A 179 -16.39 8.72 3.52
C LEU A 179 -16.79 10.11 3.01
N ARG A 180 -17.72 10.14 2.06
CA ARG A 180 -18.33 11.35 1.52
C ARG A 180 -19.83 11.29 1.68
N ILE A 181 -20.45 12.46 1.78
CA ILE A 181 -21.91 12.62 1.80
C ILE A 181 -22.32 13.24 0.46
N ALA A 182 -23.26 12.59 -0.23
CA ALA A 182 -23.84 13.09 -1.47
C ALA A 182 -25.29 13.53 -1.22
N ASP A 183 -25.59 14.79 -1.50
CA ASP A 183 -26.93 15.35 -1.43
C ASP A 183 -27.53 15.41 -2.84
N PHE A 184 -28.68 14.77 -3.05
CA PHE A 184 -29.36 14.75 -4.34
C PHE A 184 -30.87 14.79 -4.17
N ARG A 185 -31.60 15.03 -5.26
CA ARG A 185 -33.06 15.03 -5.26
C ARG A 185 -33.58 13.74 -5.83
N TYR A 186 -34.54 13.17 -5.18
CA TYR A 186 -35.32 12.08 -5.72
C TYR A 186 -36.68 12.60 -6.16
N TYR A 187 -36.89 12.65 -7.49
CA TYR A 187 -38.14 13.08 -8.06
C TYR A 187 -39.08 11.88 -8.20
N ASP A 188 -40.34 12.05 -7.80
CA ASP A 188 -41.37 11.01 -7.87
C ASP A 188 -41.93 10.91 -9.29
N PRO A 189 -41.65 9.82 -10.05
CA PRO A 189 -42.16 9.65 -11.40
C PRO A 189 -43.68 9.57 -11.48
N GLN A 190 -44.35 9.21 -10.37
CA GLN A 190 -45.80 9.05 -10.30
C GLN A 190 -46.51 10.37 -9.96
N SER A 191 -45.78 11.44 -9.69
CA SER A 191 -46.38 12.74 -9.35
C SER A 191 -46.93 13.49 -10.55
N VAL A 192 -46.64 13.05 -11.77
CA VAL A 192 -47.18 13.56 -13.05
C VAL A 192 -48.11 12.50 -13.62
N ASP A 193 -49.33 12.92 -13.94
CA ASP A 193 -50.34 12.01 -14.48
C ASP A 193 -50.02 11.69 -15.96
N TYR A 194 -49.69 10.42 -16.19
CA TYR A 194 -49.39 9.87 -17.49
C TYR A 194 -50.50 10.09 -18.53
N ALA A 195 -51.78 10.01 -18.11
CA ALA A 195 -52.93 10.02 -19.03
C ALA A 195 -53.29 11.42 -19.54
N THR A 196 -52.85 12.46 -18.83
CA THR A 196 -53.24 13.87 -19.18
C THR A 196 -52.13 14.62 -19.91
N LEU A 197 -50.97 13.99 -20.16
CA LEU A 197 -49.86 14.64 -20.83
C LEU A 197 -50.14 14.92 -22.33
N THR A 198 -50.05 16.19 -22.72
CA THR A 198 -50.15 16.66 -24.11
C THR A 198 -48.79 17.10 -24.67
N ALA A 199 -47.74 17.20 -23.82
CA ALA A 199 -46.39 17.58 -24.17
C ALA A 199 -45.36 16.89 -23.25
N LYS A 200 -44.06 16.98 -23.59
CA LYS A 200 -42.99 16.50 -22.75
C LYS A 200 -43.01 17.25 -21.42
N PRO A 201 -43.03 16.52 -20.26
CA PRO A 201 -43.01 17.18 -18.97
C PRO A 201 -41.66 17.83 -18.70
N ASP A 202 -41.66 18.91 -17.91
CA ASP A 202 -40.46 19.56 -17.39
C ASP A 202 -40.13 18.94 -16.00
N ILE A 203 -38.84 18.98 -15.59
CA ILE A 203 -38.41 18.48 -14.28
C ILE A 203 -39.15 19.16 -13.12
N ARG A 204 -39.59 20.41 -13.33
CA ARG A 204 -40.34 21.23 -12.34
C ARG A 204 -41.77 20.74 -12.10
N ASP A 205 -42.29 19.91 -13.00
CA ASP A 205 -43.65 19.36 -12.87
C ASP A 205 -43.66 18.18 -11.85
N PHE A 206 -42.49 17.62 -11.54
CA PHE A 206 -42.39 16.50 -10.63
C PHE A 206 -42.19 16.95 -9.19
N LYS A 207 -42.90 16.30 -8.27
CA LYS A 207 -42.64 16.41 -6.84
C LYS A 207 -41.30 15.75 -6.51
N TYR A 208 -40.53 16.35 -5.62
CA TYR A 208 -39.26 15.80 -5.19
C TYR A 208 -39.12 15.80 -3.67
N ARG A 209 -38.18 15.01 -3.20
CA ARG A 209 -37.63 15.05 -1.84
C ARG A 209 -36.11 15.18 -1.91
N ASP A 210 -35.55 15.97 -1.02
CA ASP A 210 -34.10 16.00 -0.83
C ASP A 210 -33.69 14.69 -0.17
N THR A 211 -32.63 14.10 -0.68
CA THR A 211 -32.12 12.80 -0.25
C THR A 211 -30.62 12.92 -0.06
N ARG A 212 -30.15 12.20 0.93
CA ARG A 212 -28.73 12.15 1.29
C ARG A 212 -28.27 10.70 1.30
N ASP A 213 -27.06 10.44 0.83
CA ASP A 213 -26.47 9.11 0.81
C ASP A 213 -25.00 9.15 1.20
N PHE A 214 -24.52 8.08 1.85
CA PHE A 214 -23.11 7.86 2.11
C PHE A 214 -22.43 7.26 0.89
N ARG A 215 -21.27 7.86 0.52
CA ARG A 215 -20.41 7.34 -0.53
C ARG A 215 -19.07 6.96 0.07
N LEU A 216 -18.64 5.74 -0.21
CA LEU A 216 -17.32 5.24 0.13
C LEU A 216 -16.47 5.25 -1.14
N LEU A 217 -15.55 6.22 -1.23
CA LEU A 217 -14.71 6.43 -2.40
C LEU A 217 -13.31 5.86 -2.16
N PRO A 218 -12.70 5.19 -3.15
CA PRO A 218 -11.34 4.69 -3.00
C PRO A 218 -10.35 5.85 -2.85
N LEU A 219 -9.42 5.70 -1.92
CA LEU A 219 -8.34 6.65 -1.66
C LEU A 219 -7.05 5.87 -1.34
N ASP A 220 -5.98 6.16 -2.06
CA ASP A 220 -4.67 5.60 -1.71
C ASP A 220 -4.09 6.30 -0.49
N THR A 221 -3.63 5.51 0.48
CA THR A 221 -3.13 6.01 1.77
C THR A 221 -1.83 5.32 2.17
N ASN A 222 -1.16 5.83 3.22
CA ASN A 222 -0.04 5.17 3.88
C ASN A 222 -0.48 4.33 5.09
N GLY A 223 -1.68 3.75 5.04
CA GLY A 223 -2.29 3.03 6.16
C GLY A 223 -1.82 1.60 6.37
N SER A 224 -0.99 1.03 5.49
CA SER A 224 -0.53 -0.35 5.63
C SER A 224 0.67 -0.44 6.57
N GLU A 225 0.55 -1.30 7.59
CA GLU A 225 1.64 -1.68 8.48
C GLU A 225 1.98 -3.16 8.34
N THR A 226 3.28 -3.47 8.31
CA THR A 226 3.78 -4.84 8.28
C THR A 226 4.91 -4.99 9.28
N ASP A 227 4.83 -6.01 10.15
CA ASP A 227 5.92 -6.46 11.03
C ASP A 227 6.25 -7.91 10.67
N LYS A 228 7.45 -8.16 10.18
CA LYS A 228 7.92 -9.48 9.76
C LYS A 228 9.18 -9.82 10.55
N SER A 229 9.25 -11.01 11.13
CA SER A 229 10.44 -11.54 11.78
C SER A 229 10.59 -13.01 11.44
N GLY A 230 11.81 -13.49 11.43
CA GLY A 230 12.06 -14.89 11.08
C GLY A 230 13.49 -15.33 11.26
N VAL A 231 13.68 -16.61 10.99
CA VAL A 231 14.96 -17.31 11.01
C VAL A 231 15.09 -18.08 9.70
N GLU A 232 16.22 -17.93 9.06
CA GLU A 232 16.60 -18.66 7.84
C GLU A 232 17.88 -19.42 8.09
N TRP A 233 18.00 -20.62 7.52
CA TRP A 233 19.22 -21.40 7.63
C TRP A 233 19.55 -22.11 6.32
N VAL A 234 20.84 -22.28 6.09
CA VAL A 234 21.41 -23.04 4.96
C VAL A 234 22.57 -23.87 5.48
N MET A 235 22.60 -25.12 5.10
CA MET A 235 23.70 -26.03 5.40
C MET A 235 24.16 -26.73 4.13
N SER A 236 25.47 -26.83 3.89
CA SER A 236 26.04 -27.51 2.75
C SER A 236 27.15 -28.45 3.15
N THR A 237 27.23 -29.60 2.48
CA THR A 237 28.32 -30.56 2.66
C THR A 237 29.47 -30.28 1.68
N PRO A 238 30.68 -30.80 1.94
CA PRO A 238 31.70 -30.89 0.91
C PRO A 238 31.22 -31.77 -0.27
N ARG A 239 31.90 -31.70 -1.40
CA ARG A 239 31.63 -32.58 -2.52
C ARG A 239 32.16 -33.99 -2.22
N TYR A 240 31.26 -34.96 -2.13
CA TYR A 240 31.60 -36.38 -1.94
C TYR A 240 32.11 -36.92 -3.30
N ARG A 241 33.43 -37.22 -3.35
CA ARG A 241 34.13 -37.59 -4.59
C ARG A 241 33.55 -38.85 -5.25
N PHE A 242 33.13 -39.84 -4.45
CA PHE A 242 32.59 -41.11 -5.00
C PHE A 242 31.22 -40.96 -5.66
N LEU A 243 30.39 -40.01 -5.23
CA LEU A 243 29.09 -39.67 -5.87
C LEU A 243 29.16 -38.44 -6.75
N ASN A 244 30.29 -37.73 -6.70
CA ASN A 244 30.47 -36.45 -7.37
C ASN A 244 29.38 -35.40 -7.01
N THR A 245 28.82 -35.48 -5.80
CA THR A 245 27.62 -34.78 -5.35
C THR A 245 27.92 -33.92 -4.11
N ARG A 246 27.29 -32.75 -4.07
CA ARG A 246 27.18 -31.88 -2.86
C ARG A 246 25.71 -31.86 -2.46
N VAL A 247 25.43 -31.93 -1.17
CA VAL A 247 24.09 -31.79 -0.59
C VAL A 247 23.98 -30.41 0.04
N THR A 248 22.91 -29.69 -0.30
CA THR A 248 22.55 -28.42 0.36
C THR A 248 21.12 -28.53 0.89
N LEU A 249 20.93 -28.19 2.15
CA LEU A 249 19.66 -28.12 2.84
C LEU A 249 19.42 -26.68 3.26
N SER A 250 18.21 -26.19 3.06
CA SER A 250 17.81 -24.86 3.49
C SER A 250 16.40 -24.86 4.06
N GLY A 251 16.13 -23.95 4.97
CA GLY A 251 14.81 -23.75 5.53
C GLY A 251 14.65 -22.34 6.06
N ALA A 252 13.39 -21.94 6.18
CA ALA A 252 13.00 -20.66 6.74
C ALA A 252 11.74 -20.81 7.59
N TRP A 253 11.72 -20.07 8.68
CA TRP A 253 10.52 -19.86 9.48
C TRP A 253 10.35 -18.38 9.70
N PHE A 254 9.15 -17.84 9.43
CA PHE A 254 8.86 -16.44 9.67
C PHE A 254 7.39 -16.21 10.06
N ARG A 255 7.19 -15.14 10.79
CA ARG A 255 5.88 -14.62 11.16
C ARG A 255 5.72 -13.24 10.57
N THR A 256 4.60 -13.01 9.88
CA THR A 256 4.23 -11.69 9.36
C THR A 256 2.90 -11.27 9.96
N THR A 257 2.86 -10.04 10.46
CA THR A 257 1.64 -9.41 10.98
C THR A 257 1.33 -8.20 10.08
N TYR A 258 0.10 -8.14 9.59
CA TYR A 258 -0.42 -7.03 8.80
C TYR A 258 -1.44 -6.27 9.63
N ARG A 259 -1.39 -4.93 9.57
CA ARG A 259 -2.32 -4.04 10.24
C ARG A 259 -2.69 -2.89 9.33
N ASN A 260 -3.83 -2.24 9.64
CA ASN A 260 -4.19 -0.95 9.09
C ASN A 260 -4.14 0.08 10.21
N SER A 261 -3.32 1.13 10.05
CA SER A 261 -3.20 2.22 11.04
C SER A 261 -4.31 3.26 10.93
N LEU A 262 -5.15 3.18 9.89
CA LEU A 262 -6.23 4.12 9.62
C LEU A 262 -7.60 3.46 9.86
N PRO A 263 -8.61 4.24 10.28
CA PRO A 263 -9.98 3.76 10.37
C PRO A 263 -10.50 3.27 9.02
N GLN A 264 -11.27 2.21 9.04
CA GLN A 264 -11.94 1.62 7.88
C GLN A 264 -13.44 1.93 7.95
N TYR A 265 -14.01 2.25 6.80
CA TYR A 265 -15.44 2.53 6.66
C TYR A 265 -16.12 1.35 6.00
N GLU A 266 -17.23 0.90 6.58
CA GLU A 266 -18.03 -0.18 6.02
C GLU A 266 -19.51 0.20 6.01
N ARG A 267 -20.13 0.05 4.83
CA ARG A 267 -21.57 0.22 4.69
C ARG A 267 -22.24 -1.13 4.91
N PRO A 268 -23.15 -1.24 5.90
CA PRO A 268 -23.91 -2.45 6.09
C PRO A 268 -24.77 -2.77 4.86
N ARG A 269 -24.77 -4.03 4.46
CA ARG A 269 -25.62 -4.51 3.34
C ARG A 269 -27.02 -4.90 3.81
N ALA A 270 -27.35 -4.66 5.08
CA ALA A 270 -28.64 -5.00 5.63
C ALA A 270 -29.74 -4.07 5.09
N VAL A 271 -30.87 -4.67 4.72
CA VAL A 271 -32.08 -3.98 4.28
C VAL A 271 -33.16 -4.19 5.32
N LEU A 272 -33.66 -3.10 5.90
CA LEU A 272 -34.76 -3.12 6.87
C LEU A 272 -35.98 -2.45 6.25
N GLY A 273 -37.08 -3.20 6.15
CA GLY A 273 -38.33 -2.66 5.58
C GLY A 273 -38.21 -2.18 4.13
N GLY A 274 -37.39 -2.87 3.31
CA GLY A 274 -37.16 -2.51 1.91
C GLY A 274 -36.22 -1.31 1.70
N ARG A 275 -35.57 -0.81 2.76
CA ARG A 275 -34.62 0.30 2.70
C ARG A 275 -33.26 -0.12 3.24
N GLU A 276 -32.19 0.37 2.61
CA GLU A 276 -30.85 0.22 3.14
C GLU A 276 -30.72 0.93 4.49
N VAL A 277 -29.90 0.37 5.37
CA VAL A 277 -29.66 0.94 6.70
C VAL A 277 -28.87 2.26 6.56
N PRO A 278 -29.36 3.38 7.12
CA PRO A 278 -28.79 4.70 6.90
C PRO A 278 -27.61 4.98 7.85
N TYR A 279 -26.65 4.06 7.96
CA TYR A 279 -25.42 4.31 8.74
C TYR A 279 -24.20 3.65 8.11
N VAL A 280 -23.02 4.14 8.46
CA VAL A 280 -21.71 3.58 8.12
C VAL A 280 -21.00 3.18 9.41
N GLY A 281 -20.45 1.97 9.45
CA GLY A 281 -19.57 1.52 10.52
C GLY A 281 -18.16 2.06 10.33
N ILE A 282 -17.54 2.54 11.40
CA ILE A 282 -16.13 2.96 11.42
C ILE A 282 -15.40 1.99 12.33
N TYR A 283 -14.39 1.31 11.77
CA TYR A 283 -13.64 0.25 12.43
C TYR A 283 -12.16 0.58 12.46
N GLN A 284 -11.49 0.18 13.54
CA GLN A 284 -10.04 0.12 13.62
C GLN A 284 -9.65 -1.16 14.35
N ASP A 285 -8.69 -1.91 13.81
CA ASP A 285 -8.21 -3.18 14.37
C ASP A 285 -9.34 -4.18 14.71
N ASN A 286 -10.38 -4.23 13.86
CA ASN A 286 -11.62 -5.02 14.01
C ASN A 286 -12.58 -4.56 15.15
N GLU A 287 -12.31 -3.44 15.80
CA GLU A 287 -13.22 -2.84 16.77
C GLU A 287 -14.06 -1.73 16.12
N ILE A 288 -15.33 -1.63 16.50
CA ILE A 288 -16.21 -0.54 16.05
C ILE A 288 -15.85 0.70 16.87
N LEU A 289 -15.37 1.75 16.18
CA LEU A 289 -15.08 3.03 16.80
C LEU A 289 -16.33 3.92 16.89
N VAL A 290 -17.02 4.10 15.75
CA VAL A 290 -18.17 5.00 15.60
C VAL A 290 -19.16 4.42 14.59
N ARG A 291 -20.45 4.81 14.72
CA ARG A 291 -21.46 4.64 13.68
C ARG A 291 -21.95 6.01 13.26
N GLU A 292 -21.81 6.35 11.99
CA GLU A 292 -22.41 7.55 11.40
C GLU A 292 -23.83 7.23 10.94
N ILE A 293 -24.77 8.15 11.22
CA ILE A 293 -26.19 8.03 10.86
C ILE A 293 -26.56 9.23 10.00
N LEU A 294 -27.24 8.99 8.88
CA LEU A 294 -27.80 10.02 8.00
C LEU A 294 -29.08 10.64 8.55
#